data_7b736319ba0560c35172d7df252deb3d
#
_entry.id   7b736319ba0560c35172d7df252deb3d
#
_cell.length_a   1.000
_cell.length_b   1.000
_cell.length_c   1.000
_cell.angle_alpha   90.00
_cell.angle_beta   90.00
_cell.angle_gamma   90.00
#
_symmetry.space_group_name_H-M   'P 1'
#
loop_
_entity.id
_entity.type
_entity.pdbx_description
1 polymer ?
#
loop_
_entity_poly.entity_id
_entity_poly.type
_entity_poly.pdbx_seq_one_letter_code
_entity_poly.pdbx_strand_id
1 'polypeptide(L)'
;MALVVVAVVMVSILGGITLLTHVYSLNGIKNKTVGNGQHGTARWATKKEIHDTYAEVPFNPKEWRKGNCLPTEQGLVVGCKGTKFDTTALVDTGDVHALMIGAAGVGKTAYWMYPCIEYALATGMSFLSTDTKGDIMRNYGTIAQKYYGYNISVIDLRNPTKSNGNNLLHLVNKYMDMYQKNPKMLVYKAKAEKYAKIIAKTIILSGMDAASFGQNAYFYDAAEGLLSATILLVAEFCEPEERHIVSVFKIIQELLAPAKGKGNKGKNQFQTLMELLPDEHKAKWFAGAALNTAEQSMASVMSTALSRLNAFLDSELEQILCFDTEIDAERFCNEKSAIFLVMPEENPNTFFMISLIIQQLYREILSVADENGGKLKNRCVFFCDEFGTLPKIESAEMMFSASRSRRLQIVPIIQSFAQLKRTMVRKAVRLLLIIHNSQYSVVLLQTAARQMYCQKHLAAEQS
;
A
#
# COMPACT_ATOMS: atom_id res chain seq x y z
N MET A 1 -8.43 -60.36 -51.99
CA MET A 1 -8.69 -60.65 -50.55
C MET A 1 -7.38 -60.55 -49.72
N ALA A 2 -6.24 -61.15 -50.11
CA ALA A 2 -5.01 -61.12 -49.33
C ALA A 2 -4.41 -59.70 -49.11
N LEU A 3 -4.47 -58.81 -50.09
CA LEU A 3 -3.96 -57.46 -50.01
C LEU A 3 -4.72 -56.58 -48.99
N VAL A 4 -6.04 -56.80 -48.89
CA VAL A 4 -6.89 -56.08 -47.92
C VAL A 4 -6.62 -56.55 -46.47
N VAL A 5 -6.41 -57.82 -46.29
CA VAL A 5 -6.02 -58.39 -44.96
C VAL A 5 -4.67 -57.86 -44.52
N VAL A 6 -3.70 -57.80 -45.42
CA VAL A 6 -2.34 -57.25 -45.13
C VAL A 6 -2.43 -55.75 -44.76
N ALA A 7 -3.24 -54.99 -45.49
CA ALA A 7 -3.44 -53.55 -45.18
C ALA A 7 -4.10 -53.34 -43.82
N VAL A 8 -5.15 -54.12 -43.46
CA VAL A 8 -5.78 -54.04 -42.17
C VAL A 8 -4.83 -54.40 -41.02
N VAL A 9 -4.03 -55.43 -41.18
CA VAL A 9 -3.02 -55.84 -40.21
C VAL A 9 -1.95 -54.74 -40.01
N MET A 10 -1.46 -54.15 -41.11
CA MET A 10 -0.50 -53.04 -41.03
C MET A 10 -1.05 -51.83 -40.34
N VAL A 11 -2.30 -51.42 -40.61
CA VAL A 11 -2.95 -50.28 -39.95
C VAL A 11 -3.18 -50.60 -38.44
N SER A 12 -3.54 -51.83 -38.13
CA SER A 12 -3.72 -52.24 -36.70
C SER A 12 -2.38 -52.24 -35.93
N ILE A 13 -1.27 -52.67 -36.57
CA ILE A 13 0.05 -52.64 -35.94
C ILE A 13 0.53 -51.19 -35.76
N LEU A 14 0.37 -50.32 -36.77
CA LEU A 14 0.73 -48.91 -36.69
C LEU A 14 -0.13 -48.20 -35.61
N GLY A 15 -1.43 -48.45 -35.53
CA GLY A 15 -2.31 -47.92 -34.52
C GLY A 15 -1.91 -48.40 -33.11
N GLY A 16 -1.52 -49.67 -32.97
CA GLY A 16 -1.00 -50.20 -31.70
C GLY A 16 0.32 -49.56 -31.27
N ILE A 17 1.25 -49.35 -32.19
CA ILE A 17 2.53 -48.68 -31.91
C ILE A 17 2.31 -47.22 -31.51
N THR A 18 1.41 -46.46 -32.20
CA THR A 18 1.10 -45.08 -31.83
C THR A 18 0.41 -44.98 -30.50
N LEU A 19 -0.49 -45.89 -30.16
CA LEU A 19 -1.13 -45.96 -28.86
C LEU A 19 -0.12 -46.25 -27.74
N LEU A 20 0.77 -47.22 -27.94
CA LEU A 20 1.83 -47.59 -26.99
C LEU A 20 2.83 -46.44 -26.78
N THR A 21 3.25 -45.77 -27.87
CA THR A 21 4.14 -44.61 -27.76
C THR A 21 3.47 -43.43 -27.05
N HIS A 22 2.17 -43.21 -27.29
CA HIS A 22 1.41 -42.17 -26.61
C HIS A 22 1.24 -42.45 -25.11
N VAL A 23 0.86 -43.69 -24.74
CA VAL A 23 0.76 -44.14 -23.35
C VAL A 23 2.12 -44.13 -22.64
N TYR A 24 3.20 -44.54 -23.33
CA TYR A 24 4.54 -44.49 -22.77
C TYR A 24 5.04 -43.06 -22.58
N SER A 25 4.76 -42.16 -23.53
CA SER A 25 5.04 -40.74 -23.44
C SER A 25 4.27 -40.07 -22.29
N LEU A 26 2.96 -40.34 -22.16
CA LEU A 26 2.13 -39.83 -21.06
C LEU A 26 2.59 -40.35 -19.68
N ASN A 27 2.96 -41.62 -19.57
CA ASN A 27 3.50 -42.18 -18.35
C ASN A 27 4.91 -41.66 -18.04
N GLY A 28 5.73 -41.43 -19.06
CA GLY A 28 7.07 -40.84 -18.91
C GLY A 28 7.00 -39.37 -18.44
N ILE A 29 5.97 -38.64 -18.84
CA ILE A 29 5.72 -37.27 -18.37
C ILE A 29 5.18 -37.26 -16.92
N LYS A 30 4.32 -38.22 -16.58
CA LYS A 30 3.75 -38.36 -15.22
C LYS A 30 4.75 -38.84 -14.18
N ASN A 31 5.73 -39.64 -14.58
CA ASN A 31 6.65 -40.36 -13.67
C ASN A 31 8.11 -39.86 -13.69
N LYS A 32 8.41 -38.71 -14.31
CA LYS A 32 9.69 -38.07 -14.05
C LYS A 32 9.66 -37.53 -12.63
N THR A 33 10.00 -38.36 -11.68
CA THR A 33 10.53 -37.93 -10.39
C THR A 33 11.78 -37.11 -10.72
N VAL A 34 11.63 -35.80 -10.71
CA VAL A 34 12.76 -34.88 -10.64
C VAL A 34 13.59 -35.31 -9.45
N GLY A 35 14.88 -35.58 -9.62
CA GLY A 35 15.73 -36.07 -8.55
C GLY A 35 15.65 -35.21 -7.32
N ASN A 36 15.68 -35.81 -6.13
CA ASN A 36 15.60 -35.09 -4.87
C ASN A 36 16.59 -33.91 -4.85
N GLY A 37 16.06 -32.70 -4.83
CA GLY A 37 16.86 -31.47 -4.69
C GLY A 37 17.14 -30.67 -5.97
N GLN A 38 16.75 -31.12 -7.17
CA GLN A 38 17.02 -30.39 -8.43
C GLN A 38 16.22 -29.07 -8.57
N HIS A 39 15.08 -28.93 -7.89
CA HIS A 39 14.23 -27.73 -7.86
C HIS A 39 13.77 -27.37 -6.44
N GLY A 40 14.56 -27.76 -5.42
CA GLY A 40 14.22 -27.59 -4.01
C GLY A 40 13.49 -28.81 -3.41
N THR A 41 13.40 -28.84 -2.10
CA THR A 41 12.81 -29.93 -1.31
C THR A 41 11.49 -29.52 -0.66
N ALA A 42 10.70 -28.65 -1.31
CA ALA A 42 9.42 -28.20 -0.78
C ALA A 42 8.44 -29.37 -0.61
N ARG A 43 7.85 -29.50 0.57
CA ARG A 43 6.81 -30.45 0.90
C ARG A 43 5.71 -29.81 1.73
N TRP A 44 4.58 -30.46 1.86
CA TRP A 44 3.54 -30.04 2.80
C TRP A 44 4.03 -30.19 4.24
N ALA A 45 3.69 -29.25 5.09
CA ALA A 45 3.96 -29.31 6.52
C ALA A 45 3.20 -30.50 7.15
N THR A 46 3.85 -31.17 8.08
CA THR A 46 3.22 -32.21 8.90
C THR A 46 2.26 -31.58 9.91
N LYS A 47 1.32 -32.36 10.44
CA LYS A 47 0.40 -31.89 11.50
C LYS A 47 1.16 -31.37 12.73
N LYS A 48 2.30 -32.01 13.06
CA LYS A 48 3.14 -31.58 14.18
C LYS A 48 3.77 -30.21 13.90
N GLU A 49 4.34 -29.99 12.72
CA GLU A 49 4.93 -28.71 12.32
C GLU A 49 3.88 -27.60 12.32
N ILE A 50 2.65 -27.87 11.86
CA ILE A 50 1.54 -26.91 11.91
C ILE A 50 1.21 -26.55 13.36
N HIS A 51 1.09 -27.54 14.23
CA HIS A 51 0.80 -27.35 15.66
C HIS A 51 1.92 -26.59 16.39
N ASP A 52 3.17 -26.89 16.07
CA ASP A 52 4.35 -26.25 16.68
C ASP A 52 4.53 -24.79 16.19
N THR A 53 3.98 -24.44 15.01
CA THR A 53 4.19 -23.13 14.38
C THR A 53 3.05 -22.16 14.65
N TYR A 54 1.79 -22.62 14.66
CA TYR A 54 0.61 -21.77 14.74
C TYR A 54 -0.15 -21.98 16.04
N ALA A 55 -0.60 -20.89 16.64
CA ALA A 55 -1.54 -20.96 17.76
C ALA A 55 -2.91 -21.47 17.29
N GLU A 56 -3.49 -22.38 18.08
CA GLU A 56 -4.81 -22.97 17.81
C GLU A 56 -5.85 -22.27 18.68
N VAL A 57 -6.74 -21.50 18.07
CA VAL A 57 -7.74 -20.66 18.76
C VAL A 57 -9.15 -21.05 18.33
N PRO A 58 -10.04 -21.41 19.27
CA PRO A 58 -11.46 -21.63 18.95
C PRO A 58 -12.07 -20.40 18.29
N PHE A 59 -12.64 -20.54 17.09
CA PHE A 59 -13.17 -19.44 16.30
C PHE A 59 -14.66 -19.27 16.49
N ASN A 60 -15.08 -18.40 17.44
CA ASN A 60 -16.48 -18.22 17.78
C ASN A 60 -16.93 -16.75 17.78
N PRO A 61 -17.13 -16.13 16.61
CA PRO A 61 -17.55 -14.73 16.49
C PRO A 61 -18.83 -14.37 17.27
N LYS A 62 -19.77 -15.33 17.39
CA LYS A 62 -21.03 -15.08 18.11
C LYS A 62 -20.82 -14.80 19.59
N GLU A 63 -19.91 -15.52 20.23
CA GLU A 63 -19.57 -15.28 21.64
C GLU A 63 -18.64 -14.06 21.79
N TRP A 64 -17.71 -13.87 20.88
CA TRP A 64 -16.81 -12.71 20.88
C TRP A 64 -17.59 -11.38 20.82
N ARG A 65 -18.64 -11.30 19.98
CA ARG A 65 -19.50 -10.11 19.87
C ARG A 65 -20.35 -9.85 21.11
N LYS A 66 -20.47 -10.83 22.01
CA LYS A 66 -21.07 -10.66 23.34
C LYS A 66 -20.02 -10.29 24.41
N GLY A 67 -18.76 -10.23 24.06
CA GLY A 67 -17.64 -10.02 24.99
C GLY A 67 -17.19 -11.29 25.72
N ASN A 68 -17.66 -12.48 25.30
CA ASN A 68 -17.31 -13.75 25.93
C ASN A 68 -16.14 -14.42 25.21
N CYS A 69 -15.26 -15.06 25.98
CA CYS A 69 -14.17 -15.90 25.49
C CYS A 69 -13.31 -15.22 24.39
N LEU A 70 -13.02 -13.93 24.54
CA LEU A 70 -12.19 -13.21 23.59
C LEU A 70 -10.78 -13.81 23.53
N PRO A 71 -10.22 -13.99 22.34
CA PRO A 71 -8.86 -14.50 22.20
C PRO A 71 -7.84 -13.45 22.66
N THR A 72 -6.74 -13.92 23.26
CA THR A 72 -5.66 -13.06 23.77
C THR A 72 -4.49 -12.97 22.78
N GLU A 73 -4.31 -13.99 21.96
CA GLU A 73 -3.18 -14.09 21.04
C GLU A 73 -3.42 -13.22 19.80
N GLN A 74 -2.66 -12.12 19.66
CA GLN A 74 -2.71 -11.27 18.49
C GLN A 74 -1.92 -11.90 17.32
N GLY A 75 -2.52 -11.93 16.13
CA GLY A 75 -1.89 -12.50 14.95
C GLY A 75 -2.80 -12.57 13.73
N LEU A 76 -2.34 -13.21 12.69
CA LEU A 76 -3.09 -13.42 11.44
C LEU A 76 -3.64 -14.84 11.37
N VAL A 77 -4.90 -14.96 10.99
CA VAL A 77 -5.51 -16.26 10.68
C VAL A 77 -4.95 -16.76 9.36
N VAL A 78 -4.20 -17.85 9.39
CA VAL A 78 -3.58 -18.46 8.19
C VAL A 78 -4.34 -19.68 7.69
N GLY A 79 -5.22 -20.23 8.50
CA GLY A 79 -6.04 -21.38 8.15
C GLY A 79 -7.04 -21.74 9.24
N CYS A 80 -7.76 -22.81 9.04
CA CYS A 80 -8.67 -23.35 10.04
C CYS A 80 -8.72 -24.89 9.98
N LYS A 81 -9.15 -25.49 11.07
CA LYS A 81 -9.46 -26.93 11.19
C LYS A 81 -10.79 -27.11 11.92
N GLY A 82 -11.35 -28.31 11.83
CA GLY A 82 -12.61 -28.65 12.46
C GLY A 82 -13.80 -28.65 11.53
N THR A 83 -15.01 -28.52 12.07
CA THR A 83 -16.28 -28.52 11.34
C THR A 83 -16.94 -27.16 11.41
N LYS A 84 -18.09 -27.00 10.72
CA LYS A 84 -18.88 -25.76 10.76
C LYS A 84 -19.30 -25.35 12.19
N PHE A 85 -19.40 -26.29 13.10
CA PHE A 85 -19.89 -26.06 14.47
C PHE A 85 -18.76 -25.97 15.50
N ASP A 86 -17.56 -26.45 15.14
CA ASP A 86 -16.38 -26.46 15.99
C ASP A 86 -15.16 -26.10 15.12
N THR A 87 -15.03 -24.82 14.83
CA THR A 87 -13.95 -24.29 14.01
C THR A 87 -12.83 -23.78 14.90
N THR A 88 -11.62 -24.27 14.68
CA THR A 88 -10.39 -23.76 15.29
C THR A 88 -9.59 -23.00 14.25
N ALA A 89 -9.29 -21.74 14.50
CA ALA A 89 -8.39 -20.95 13.68
C ALA A 89 -6.93 -21.33 13.97
N LEU A 90 -6.14 -21.39 12.91
CA LEU A 90 -4.68 -21.46 12.99
C LEU A 90 -4.15 -20.03 12.85
N VAL A 91 -3.48 -19.54 13.86
CA VAL A 91 -3.06 -18.14 13.96
C VAL A 91 -1.55 -18.04 13.97
N ASP A 92 -1.02 -17.25 13.06
CA ASP A 92 0.39 -16.86 13.08
C ASP A 92 0.57 -15.68 14.03
N THR A 93 1.19 -15.93 15.17
CA THR A 93 1.44 -14.92 16.21
C THR A 93 2.79 -14.22 16.05
N GLY A 94 3.57 -14.59 15.04
CA GLY A 94 4.84 -13.95 14.72
C GLY A 94 4.69 -12.52 14.22
N ASP A 95 5.76 -11.74 14.35
CA ASP A 95 5.84 -10.39 13.75
C ASP A 95 6.23 -10.52 12.26
N VAL A 96 5.37 -11.15 11.46
CA VAL A 96 5.62 -11.44 10.04
C VAL A 96 4.56 -10.80 9.16
N HIS A 97 4.93 -10.48 7.93
CA HIS A 97 3.97 -10.09 6.91
C HIS A 97 3.31 -11.32 6.28
N ALA A 98 2.17 -11.13 5.65
CA ALA A 98 1.53 -12.18 4.88
C ALA A 98 1.23 -11.68 3.46
N LEU A 99 1.32 -12.57 2.48
CA LEU A 99 0.93 -12.31 1.10
C LEU A 99 -0.22 -13.22 0.72
N MET A 100 -1.38 -12.62 0.41
CA MET A 100 -2.54 -13.36 -0.07
C MET A 100 -2.59 -13.31 -1.60
N ILE A 101 -2.61 -14.47 -2.23
CA ILE A 101 -2.72 -14.59 -3.68
C ILE A 101 -3.94 -15.43 -4.05
N GLY A 102 -4.80 -14.89 -4.88
CA GLY A 102 -5.95 -15.63 -5.38
C GLY A 102 -6.60 -14.90 -6.56
N ALA A 103 -7.07 -15.66 -7.56
CA ALA A 103 -7.78 -15.09 -8.70
C ALA A 103 -9.06 -14.33 -8.26
N ALA A 104 -9.63 -13.53 -9.16
CA ALA A 104 -10.93 -12.93 -8.94
C ALA A 104 -12.00 -14.02 -8.70
N GLY A 105 -12.91 -13.76 -7.78
CA GLY A 105 -14.04 -14.67 -7.49
C GLY A 105 -13.72 -15.91 -6.67
N VAL A 106 -12.46 -16.16 -6.26
CA VAL A 106 -12.12 -17.33 -5.42
C VAL A 106 -12.47 -17.17 -3.95
N GLY A 107 -13.06 -16.03 -3.56
CA GLY A 107 -13.53 -15.79 -2.20
C GLY A 107 -12.45 -15.28 -1.23
N LYS A 108 -11.38 -14.60 -1.70
CA LYS A 108 -10.35 -14.00 -0.85
C LYS A 108 -10.93 -13.20 0.30
N THR A 109 -11.85 -12.31 -0.02
CA THR A 109 -12.49 -11.43 0.96
C THR A 109 -13.37 -12.22 1.93
N ALA A 110 -14.25 -13.09 1.42
CA ALA A 110 -15.23 -13.81 2.24
C ALA A 110 -14.61 -14.91 3.11
N TYR A 111 -13.70 -15.71 2.56
CA TYR A 111 -13.16 -16.87 3.25
C TYR A 111 -11.87 -16.63 4.02
N TRP A 112 -11.18 -15.53 3.75
CA TRP A 112 -9.95 -15.23 4.45
C TRP A 112 -9.95 -13.85 5.13
N MET A 113 -10.26 -12.79 4.39
CA MET A 113 -10.13 -11.43 4.92
C MET A 113 -11.17 -11.15 6.04
N TYR A 114 -12.44 -11.54 5.85
CA TYR A 114 -13.44 -11.37 6.89
C TYR A 114 -13.09 -12.14 8.18
N PRO A 115 -12.69 -13.42 8.16
CA PRO A 115 -12.16 -14.08 9.36
C PRO A 115 -10.98 -13.37 10.01
N CYS A 116 -10.04 -12.83 9.22
CA CYS A 116 -8.91 -12.06 9.76
C CYS A 116 -9.34 -10.75 10.42
N ILE A 117 -10.30 -10.03 9.82
CA ILE A 117 -10.85 -8.80 10.40
C ILE A 117 -11.61 -9.10 11.69
N GLU A 118 -12.49 -10.12 11.68
CA GLU A 118 -13.22 -10.53 12.89
C GLU A 118 -12.25 -10.91 14.02
N TYR A 119 -11.18 -11.63 13.68
CA TYR A 119 -10.14 -12.00 14.64
C TYR A 119 -9.36 -10.79 15.15
N ALA A 120 -8.99 -9.86 14.27
CA ALA A 120 -8.33 -8.61 14.66
C ALA A 120 -9.19 -7.80 15.64
N LEU A 121 -10.49 -7.70 15.35
CA LEU A 121 -11.46 -7.03 16.22
C LEU A 121 -11.56 -7.72 17.59
N ALA A 122 -11.64 -9.04 17.63
CA ALA A 122 -11.76 -9.81 18.87
C ALA A 122 -10.51 -9.71 19.74
N THR A 123 -9.31 -9.64 19.14
CA THR A 123 -8.03 -9.50 19.86
C THR A 123 -7.63 -8.06 20.15
N GLY A 124 -8.40 -7.08 19.69
CA GLY A 124 -8.13 -5.66 19.91
C GLY A 124 -7.01 -5.09 19.06
N MET A 125 -6.60 -5.75 17.94
CA MET A 125 -5.61 -5.20 17.00
C MET A 125 -6.20 -4.06 16.20
N SER A 126 -5.51 -2.94 16.09
CA SER A 126 -5.90 -1.88 15.16
C SER A 126 -5.59 -2.27 13.71
N PHE A 127 -6.47 -1.91 12.78
CA PHE A 127 -6.24 -2.23 11.39
C PHE A 127 -6.66 -1.13 10.42
N LEU A 128 -5.96 -1.10 9.30
CA LEU A 128 -6.33 -0.36 8.11
C LEU A 128 -6.74 -1.36 7.03
N SER A 129 -7.81 -1.08 6.29
CA SER A 129 -8.25 -1.89 5.16
C SER A 129 -8.49 -1.02 3.94
N THR A 130 -7.89 -1.39 2.80
CA THR A 130 -8.33 -0.87 1.50
C THR A 130 -9.54 -1.68 1.02
N ASP A 131 -10.51 -1.03 0.38
CA ASP A 131 -11.79 -1.62 0.01
C ASP A 131 -12.31 -1.02 -1.31
N THR A 132 -12.16 -1.74 -2.41
CA THR A 132 -12.56 -1.24 -3.73
C THR A 132 -14.08 -1.23 -3.94
N LYS A 133 -14.83 -2.02 -3.18
CA LYS A 133 -16.29 -2.15 -3.30
C LYS A 133 -17.07 -1.50 -2.18
N GLY A 134 -16.39 -1.11 -1.10
CA GLY A 134 -17.03 -0.64 0.13
C GLY A 134 -17.71 -1.76 0.93
N ASP A 135 -17.48 -3.04 0.56
CA ASP A 135 -18.12 -4.18 1.22
C ASP A 135 -17.54 -4.43 2.61
N ILE A 136 -16.25 -4.21 2.79
CA ILE A 136 -15.57 -4.44 4.06
C ILE A 136 -16.08 -3.44 5.09
N MET A 137 -16.11 -2.15 4.73
CA MET A 137 -16.64 -1.09 5.58
C MET A 137 -18.11 -1.32 5.92
N ARG A 138 -18.96 -1.64 4.93
CA ARG A 138 -20.40 -1.90 5.16
C ARG A 138 -20.65 -3.08 6.09
N ASN A 139 -19.87 -4.15 5.94
CA ASN A 139 -20.06 -5.38 6.72
C ASN A 139 -19.44 -5.28 8.11
N TYR A 140 -18.32 -4.57 8.28
CA TYR A 140 -17.56 -4.59 9.52
C TYR A 140 -17.51 -3.26 10.26
N GLY A 141 -17.81 -2.11 9.65
CA GLY A 141 -17.77 -0.82 10.33
C GLY A 141 -18.67 -0.78 11.56
N THR A 142 -19.95 -1.11 11.40
CA THR A 142 -20.90 -1.17 12.53
C THR A 142 -20.56 -2.28 13.53
N ILE A 143 -20.07 -3.43 13.06
CA ILE A 143 -19.67 -4.53 13.94
C ILE A 143 -18.50 -4.09 14.83
N ALA A 144 -17.48 -3.49 14.24
CA ALA A 144 -16.30 -3.01 14.94
C ALA A 144 -16.67 -1.97 16.03
N GLN A 145 -17.51 -1.00 15.68
CA GLN A 145 -17.93 0.04 16.60
C GLN A 145 -18.82 -0.50 17.73
N LYS A 146 -19.90 -1.21 17.35
CA LYS A 146 -20.96 -1.59 18.29
C LYS A 146 -20.58 -2.74 19.21
N TYR A 147 -19.88 -3.75 18.71
CA TYR A 147 -19.60 -4.97 19.47
C TYR A 147 -18.21 -5.01 20.07
N TYR A 148 -17.25 -4.31 19.47
CA TYR A 148 -15.85 -4.36 19.90
C TYR A 148 -15.34 -3.02 20.42
N GLY A 149 -16.12 -1.92 20.27
CA GLY A 149 -15.78 -0.60 20.79
C GLY A 149 -14.64 0.10 20.05
N TYR A 150 -14.54 -0.10 18.74
CA TYR A 150 -13.51 0.52 17.92
C TYR A 150 -13.83 1.96 17.53
N ASN A 151 -12.80 2.79 17.47
CA ASN A 151 -12.84 4.06 16.76
C ASN A 151 -12.78 3.79 15.26
N ILE A 152 -13.73 4.34 14.52
CA ILE A 152 -13.86 4.12 13.07
C ILE A 152 -13.49 5.40 12.35
N SER A 153 -12.57 5.31 11.40
CA SER A 153 -12.27 6.36 10.41
C SER A 153 -12.48 5.82 9.00
N VAL A 154 -13.14 6.58 8.16
CA VAL A 154 -13.48 6.17 6.79
C VAL A 154 -13.03 7.26 5.83
N ILE A 155 -12.11 6.97 4.94
CA ILE A 155 -11.81 7.79 3.78
C ILE A 155 -12.53 7.15 2.59
N ASP A 156 -13.60 7.77 2.16
CA ASP A 156 -14.44 7.26 1.07
C ASP A 156 -14.29 8.12 -0.17
N LEU A 157 -13.42 7.67 -1.10
CA LEU A 157 -13.22 8.35 -2.38
C LEU A 157 -14.36 8.10 -3.39
N ARG A 158 -15.31 7.23 -3.06
CA ARG A 158 -16.52 7.01 -3.86
C ARG A 158 -17.62 8.00 -3.48
N ASN A 159 -17.69 8.36 -2.17
CA ASN A 159 -18.63 9.32 -1.61
C ASN A 159 -17.91 10.35 -0.75
N PRO A 160 -17.11 11.23 -1.34
CA PRO A 160 -16.23 12.14 -0.58
C PRO A 160 -16.97 13.02 0.42
N THR A 161 -18.22 13.39 0.13
CA THR A 161 -19.06 14.21 1.03
C THR A 161 -19.48 13.51 2.33
N LYS A 162 -19.30 12.18 2.41
CA LYS A 162 -19.55 11.37 3.61
C LYS A 162 -18.27 10.82 4.23
N SER A 163 -17.13 11.24 3.72
CA SER A 163 -15.81 10.82 4.18
C SER A 163 -15.36 11.64 5.38
N ASN A 164 -14.50 11.06 6.21
CA ASN A 164 -13.69 11.83 7.13
C ASN A 164 -12.69 12.70 6.37
N GLY A 165 -12.29 13.83 6.95
CA GLY A 165 -11.26 14.71 6.41
C GLY A 165 -9.88 14.03 6.46
N ASN A 166 -9.04 14.36 5.45
CA ASN A 166 -7.63 13.93 5.43
C ASN A 166 -6.77 14.95 4.68
N ASN A 167 -6.26 15.91 5.41
CA ASN A 167 -5.34 16.91 4.87
C ASN A 167 -3.97 16.29 4.62
N LEU A 168 -3.55 16.24 3.35
CA LEU A 168 -2.25 15.68 2.97
C LEU A 168 -1.07 16.46 3.57
N LEU A 169 -1.25 17.73 3.92
CA LEU A 169 -0.22 18.57 4.54
C LEU A 169 -0.19 18.44 6.08
N HIS A 170 -1.04 17.61 6.67
CA HIS A 170 -1.20 17.43 8.11
C HIS A 170 0.14 17.37 8.88
N LEU A 171 1.08 16.51 8.45
CA LEU A 171 2.38 16.40 9.13
C LEU A 171 3.26 17.64 8.97
N VAL A 172 3.22 18.27 7.79
CA VAL A 172 3.98 19.51 7.56
C VAL A 172 3.44 20.61 8.47
N ASN A 173 2.11 20.77 8.53
CA ASN A 173 1.42 21.73 9.37
C ASN A 173 1.71 21.47 10.85
N LYS A 174 1.54 20.23 11.33
CA LYS A 174 1.83 19.82 12.71
C LYS A 174 3.23 20.23 13.16
N TYR A 175 4.25 19.87 12.37
CA TYR A 175 5.63 20.17 12.74
C TYR A 175 6.00 21.63 12.54
N MET A 176 5.37 22.35 11.60
CA MET A 176 5.54 23.79 11.46
C MET A 176 4.95 24.54 12.65
N ASP A 177 3.75 24.18 13.10
CA ASP A 177 3.14 24.74 14.31
C ASP A 177 3.98 24.48 15.57
N MET A 178 4.53 23.28 15.70
CA MET A 178 5.44 22.95 16.81
C MET A 178 6.72 23.81 16.77
N TYR A 179 7.25 24.05 15.58
CA TYR A 179 8.40 24.93 15.40
C TYR A 179 8.06 26.39 15.71
N GLN A 180 6.93 26.91 15.23
CA GLN A 180 6.48 28.30 15.52
C GLN A 180 6.25 28.54 17.01
N LYS A 181 5.72 27.53 17.73
CA LYS A 181 5.57 27.56 19.20
C LYS A 181 6.91 27.51 19.94
N ASN A 182 7.92 26.85 19.37
CA ASN A 182 9.25 26.72 19.97
C ASN A 182 10.37 26.80 18.90
N PRO A 183 10.73 28.02 18.43
CA PRO A 183 11.68 28.22 17.36
C PRO A 183 13.12 27.72 17.65
N LYS A 184 13.45 27.48 18.92
CA LYS A 184 14.76 26.89 19.30
C LYS A 184 14.88 25.41 18.92
N MET A 185 13.75 24.72 18.75
CA MET A 185 13.71 23.29 18.41
C MET A 185 13.74 23.08 16.89
N LEU A 186 14.90 23.28 16.28
CA LEU A 186 15.11 23.14 14.83
C LEU A 186 14.71 21.75 14.28
N VAL A 187 14.65 20.74 15.13
CA VAL A 187 14.21 19.38 14.75
C VAL A 187 12.79 19.38 14.17
N TYR A 188 11.89 20.24 14.68
CA TYR A 188 10.53 20.35 14.14
C TYR A 188 10.51 20.95 12.75
N LYS A 189 11.30 22.02 12.54
CA LYS A 189 11.47 22.62 11.20
C LYS A 189 12.03 21.60 10.21
N ALA A 190 13.07 20.88 10.58
CA ALA A 190 13.66 19.83 9.75
C ALA A 190 12.67 18.70 9.40
N LYS A 191 11.79 18.32 10.34
CA LYS A 191 10.70 17.35 10.08
C LYS A 191 9.68 17.92 9.09
N ALA A 192 9.22 19.17 9.24
CA ALA A 192 8.32 19.82 8.29
C ALA A 192 8.92 19.87 6.87
N GLU A 193 10.15 20.30 6.73
CA GLU A 193 10.91 20.31 5.47
C GLU A 193 10.99 18.90 4.83
N LYS A 194 11.29 17.89 5.64
CA LYS A 194 11.36 16.49 5.20
C LYS A 194 10.01 16.01 4.66
N TYR A 195 8.91 16.26 5.39
CA TYR A 195 7.58 15.83 4.96
C TYR A 195 7.09 16.58 3.73
N ALA A 196 7.38 17.89 3.60
CA ALA A 196 7.09 18.66 2.40
C ALA A 196 7.75 18.04 1.15
N LYS A 197 9.04 17.69 1.23
CA LYS A 197 9.76 16.99 0.14
C LYS A 197 9.17 15.63 -0.18
N ILE A 198 8.80 14.86 0.83
CA ILE A 198 8.22 13.53 0.64
C ILE A 198 6.88 13.62 -0.09
N ILE A 199 6.00 14.56 0.31
CA ILE A 199 4.72 14.78 -0.33
C ILE A 199 4.91 15.25 -1.77
N ALA A 200 5.75 16.27 -1.99
CA ALA A 200 6.05 16.79 -3.31
C ALA A 200 6.59 15.70 -4.24
N LYS A 201 7.57 14.93 -3.80
CA LYS A 201 8.15 13.82 -4.56
C LYS A 201 7.10 12.76 -4.90
N THR A 202 6.26 12.37 -3.94
CA THR A 202 5.22 11.37 -4.18
C THR A 202 4.18 11.84 -5.20
N ILE A 203 3.81 13.12 -5.15
CA ILE A 203 2.88 13.73 -6.12
C ILE A 203 3.50 13.77 -7.51
N ILE A 204 4.73 14.27 -7.63
CA ILE A 204 5.43 14.39 -8.93
C ILE A 204 5.67 13.04 -9.58
N LEU A 205 6.05 12.02 -8.80
CA LEU A 205 6.31 10.65 -9.30
C LEU A 205 5.04 9.80 -9.42
N SER A 206 3.88 10.32 -9.04
CA SER A 206 2.62 9.56 -9.07
C SER A 206 2.36 8.97 -10.46
N GLY A 207 2.22 7.63 -10.51
CA GLY A 207 1.88 6.89 -11.72
C GLY A 207 3.02 6.75 -12.75
N MET A 208 4.25 7.18 -12.45
CA MET A 208 5.38 7.11 -13.37
C MET A 208 6.61 6.44 -12.74
N ASP A 209 7.45 5.88 -13.58
CA ASP A 209 8.78 5.43 -13.17
C ASP A 209 9.78 6.56 -13.42
N ALA A 210 10.55 6.96 -12.40
CA ALA A 210 11.59 7.98 -12.53
C ALA A 210 12.59 7.66 -13.67
N ALA A 211 12.82 6.38 -13.94
CA ALA A 211 13.64 5.93 -15.07
C ALA A 211 13.05 6.27 -16.45
N SER A 212 11.75 6.58 -16.53
CA SER A 212 11.08 6.94 -17.79
C SER A 212 11.20 8.42 -18.18
N PHE A 213 11.72 9.27 -17.30
CA PHE A 213 11.80 10.71 -17.54
C PHE A 213 12.81 11.12 -18.62
N GLY A 214 13.87 10.32 -18.82
CA GLY A 214 14.87 10.57 -19.84
C GLY A 214 15.44 12.01 -19.79
N GLN A 215 15.39 12.72 -20.91
CA GLN A 215 15.86 14.11 -21.00
C GLN A 215 14.99 15.12 -20.24
N ASN A 216 13.77 14.75 -19.85
CA ASN A 216 12.83 15.60 -19.10
C ASN A 216 13.02 15.52 -17.59
N ALA A 217 13.96 14.73 -17.07
CA ALA A 217 14.20 14.55 -15.63
C ALA A 217 14.37 15.90 -14.90
N TYR A 218 15.06 16.85 -15.52
CA TYR A 218 15.26 18.19 -14.97
C TYR A 218 13.92 18.91 -14.64
N PHE A 219 12.92 18.81 -15.52
CA PHE A 219 11.63 19.50 -15.27
C PHE A 219 10.87 18.89 -14.11
N TYR A 220 10.97 17.56 -13.92
CA TYR A 220 10.37 16.88 -12.77
C TYR A 220 11.09 17.22 -11.46
N ASP A 221 12.41 17.26 -11.45
CA ASP A 221 13.19 17.64 -10.26
C ASP A 221 12.93 19.09 -9.87
N ALA A 222 12.88 20.00 -10.85
CA ALA A 222 12.57 21.39 -10.61
C ALA A 222 11.11 21.59 -10.14
N ALA A 223 10.16 20.82 -10.68
CA ALA A 223 8.76 20.83 -10.24
C ALA A 223 8.61 20.26 -8.81
N GLU A 224 9.37 19.20 -8.43
CA GLU A 224 9.45 18.70 -7.06
C GLU A 224 9.93 19.78 -6.09
N GLY A 225 11.00 20.49 -6.48
CA GLY A 225 11.54 21.60 -5.69
C GLY A 225 10.55 22.74 -5.52
N LEU A 226 9.90 23.18 -6.59
CA LEU A 226 8.85 24.21 -6.58
C LEU A 226 7.69 23.81 -5.67
N LEU A 227 7.20 22.57 -5.81
CA LEU A 227 6.11 22.06 -5.00
C LEU A 227 6.50 21.96 -3.52
N SER A 228 7.71 21.47 -3.21
CA SER A 228 8.22 21.41 -1.84
C SER A 228 8.29 22.80 -1.20
N ALA A 229 8.79 23.79 -1.95
CA ALA A 229 8.86 25.18 -1.49
C ALA A 229 7.48 25.75 -1.20
N THR A 230 6.53 25.57 -2.12
CA THR A 230 5.16 26.09 -1.96
C THR A 230 4.41 25.41 -0.81
N ILE A 231 4.60 24.11 -0.60
CA ILE A 231 4.04 23.39 0.58
C ILE A 231 4.56 24.02 1.88
N LEU A 232 5.87 24.32 1.97
CA LEU A 232 6.42 24.97 3.15
C LEU A 232 5.86 26.36 3.37
N LEU A 233 5.71 27.17 2.29
CA LEU A 233 5.13 28.51 2.39
C LEU A 233 3.68 28.48 2.89
N VAL A 234 2.88 27.56 2.36
CA VAL A 234 1.50 27.35 2.82
C VAL A 234 1.45 26.99 4.30
N ALA A 235 2.29 26.05 4.73
CA ALA A 235 2.33 25.63 6.13
C ALA A 235 2.83 26.72 7.09
N GLU A 236 3.72 27.61 6.63
CA GLU A 236 4.37 28.62 7.49
C GLU A 236 3.59 29.95 7.54
N PHE A 237 2.94 30.34 6.44
CA PHE A 237 2.41 31.72 6.30
C PHE A 237 0.89 31.79 6.08
N CYS A 238 0.22 30.69 5.68
CA CYS A 238 -1.23 30.72 5.52
C CYS A 238 -1.95 30.48 6.85
N GLU A 239 -3.22 30.92 6.91
CA GLU A 239 -4.09 30.62 8.05
C GLU A 239 -4.39 29.11 8.11
N PRO A 240 -4.67 28.55 9.30
CA PRO A 240 -4.85 27.12 9.48
C PRO A 240 -5.82 26.47 8.50
N GLU A 241 -6.96 27.14 8.20
CA GLU A 241 -8.00 26.67 7.29
C GLU A 241 -7.57 26.65 5.82
N GLU A 242 -6.51 27.39 5.48
CA GLU A 242 -5.95 27.48 4.13
C GLU A 242 -4.75 26.54 3.90
N ARG A 243 -4.30 25.82 4.94
CA ARG A 243 -3.09 24.98 4.86
C ARG A 243 -3.37 23.61 4.29
N HIS A 244 -3.76 23.56 3.01
CA HIS A 244 -4.07 22.31 2.29
C HIS A 244 -3.56 22.32 0.85
N ILE A 245 -3.64 21.18 0.18
CA ILE A 245 -3.04 20.99 -1.16
C ILE A 245 -3.67 21.87 -2.25
N VAL A 246 -4.94 22.23 -2.11
CA VAL A 246 -5.64 23.11 -3.07
C VAL A 246 -5.06 24.54 -2.99
N SER A 247 -4.68 25.02 -1.81
CA SER A 247 -3.99 26.31 -1.66
C SER A 247 -2.62 26.29 -2.32
N VAL A 248 -1.90 25.17 -2.21
CA VAL A 248 -0.63 24.99 -2.93
C VAL A 248 -0.82 25.12 -4.45
N PHE A 249 -1.88 24.51 -4.99
CA PHE A 249 -2.20 24.65 -6.40
C PHE A 249 -2.47 26.11 -6.78
N LYS A 250 -3.34 26.80 -6.04
CA LYS A 250 -3.70 28.20 -6.29
C LYS A 250 -2.47 29.10 -6.26
N ILE A 251 -1.60 28.95 -5.27
CA ILE A 251 -0.36 29.72 -5.15
C ILE A 251 0.55 29.50 -6.37
N ILE A 252 0.75 28.26 -6.80
CA ILE A 252 1.55 27.98 -7.99
C ILE A 252 0.93 28.61 -9.22
N GLN A 253 -0.38 28.51 -9.39
CA GLN A 253 -1.10 29.08 -10.54
C GLN A 253 -1.06 30.62 -10.57
N GLU A 254 -1.25 31.27 -9.44
CA GLU A 254 -1.36 32.73 -9.36
C GLU A 254 -0.02 33.43 -9.31
N LEU A 255 0.92 32.93 -8.48
CA LEU A 255 2.19 33.60 -8.25
C LEU A 255 3.20 33.42 -9.41
N LEU A 256 3.03 32.43 -10.26
CA LEU A 256 3.86 32.26 -11.45
C LEU A 256 3.38 33.12 -12.64
N ALA A 257 2.26 33.82 -12.49
CA ALA A 257 1.86 34.85 -13.43
C ALA A 257 2.83 36.04 -13.42
N PRO A 258 3.02 36.78 -14.55
CA PRO A 258 3.90 37.94 -14.60
C PRO A 258 3.56 38.96 -13.52
N ALA A 259 4.56 39.45 -12.79
CA ALA A 259 4.36 40.46 -11.74
C ALA A 259 3.84 41.76 -12.33
N LYS A 260 2.74 42.28 -11.79
CA LYS A 260 2.16 43.58 -12.19
C LYS A 260 2.90 44.71 -11.48
N GLY A 261 3.53 45.63 -12.24
CA GLY A 261 4.17 46.84 -11.66
C GLY A 261 5.36 47.37 -12.45
N LYS A 262 5.59 48.69 -12.43
CA LYS A 262 6.63 49.39 -13.22
C LYS A 262 8.08 49.04 -12.83
N GLY A 263 8.33 48.35 -11.72
CA GLY A 263 9.66 47.95 -11.25
C GLY A 263 10.03 46.51 -11.46
N ASN A 264 9.06 45.65 -11.86
CA ASN A 264 9.23 44.20 -11.90
C ASN A 264 9.33 43.62 -13.32
N LYS A 265 9.95 44.34 -14.25
CA LYS A 265 10.15 43.84 -15.61
C LYS A 265 10.93 42.52 -15.61
N GLY A 266 10.26 41.44 -16.02
CA GLY A 266 10.89 40.12 -16.19
C GLY A 266 10.84 39.20 -14.97
N LYS A 267 10.21 39.59 -13.84
CA LYS A 267 10.02 38.71 -12.66
C LYS A 267 8.56 38.28 -12.54
N ASN A 268 8.32 37.10 -12.04
CA ASN A 268 6.99 36.66 -11.61
C ASN A 268 6.77 36.97 -10.11
N GLN A 269 5.52 36.89 -9.65
CA GLN A 269 5.18 37.17 -8.25
C GLN A 269 5.85 36.20 -7.27
N PHE A 270 6.05 34.95 -7.66
CA PHE A 270 6.74 33.94 -6.85
C PHE A 270 8.22 34.32 -6.60
N GLN A 271 8.91 34.80 -7.62
CA GLN A 271 10.28 35.30 -7.46
C GLN A 271 10.33 36.48 -6.49
N THR A 272 9.38 37.40 -6.60
CA THR A 272 9.29 38.56 -5.70
C THR A 272 9.02 38.12 -4.25
N LEU A 273 8.12 37.15 -4.05
CA LEU A 273 7.86 36.57 -2.72
C LEU A 273 9.13 35.92 -2.14
N MET A 274 9.86 35.15 -2.96
CA MET A 274 11.09 34.50 -2.51
C MET A 274 12.19 35.51 -2.10
N GLU A 275 12.23 36.69 -2.73
CA GLU A 275 13.19 37.76 -2.36
C GLU A 275 12.90 38.35 -0.99
N LEU A 276 11.66 38.29 -0.50
CA LEU A 276 11.27 38.77 0.83
C LEU A 276 11.72 37.82 1.96
N LEU A 277 12.01 36.56 1.62
CA LEU A 277 12.43 35.59 2.61
C LEU A 277 13.94 35.74 2.96
N PRO A 278 14.36 35.35 4.16
CA PRO A 278 15.79 35.25 4.50
C PRO A 278 16.54 34.31 3.55
N ASP A 279 17.83 34.54 3.35
CA ASP A 279 18.64 33.75 2.40
C ASP A 279 18.78 32.29 2.83
N GLU A 280 18.77 32.02 4.14
CA GLU A 280 18.82 30.68 4.70
C GLU A 280 17.48 29.93 4.62
N HIS A 281 16.40 30.58 4.15
CA HIS A 281 15.07 29.98 4.13
C HIS A 281 15.00 28.82 3.13
N LYS A 282 14.60 27.62 3.61
CA LYS A 282 14.63 26.39 2.80
C LYS A 282 13.73 26.42 1.58
N ALA A 283 12.63 27.17 1.61
CA ALA A 283 11.79 27.34 0.41
C ALA A 283 12.58 27.97 -0.76
N LYS A 284 13.50 28.94 -0.50
CA LYS A 284 14.40 29.49 -1.54
C LYS A 284 15.29 28.40 -2.14
N TRP A 285 15.85 27.55 -1.28
CA TRP A 285 16.76 26.50 -1.72
C TRP A 285 16.03 25.41 -2.51
N PHE A 286 14.84 25.02 -2.07
CA PHE A 286 14.04 24.02 -2.79
C PHE A 286 13.55 24.55 -4.15
N ALA A 287 13.11 25.79 -4.22
CA ALA A 287 12.70 26.41 -5.47
C ALA A 287 13.87 26.82 -6.38
N GLY A 288 15.12 26.75 -5.91
CA GLY A 288 16.29 27.30 -6.60
C GLY A 288 16.47 26.80 -8.03
N ALA A 289 16.24 25.51 -8.29
CA ALA A 289 16.30 24.97 -9.62
C ALA A 289 15.23 25.56 -10.54
N ALA A 290 14.00 25.75 -10.05
CA ALA A 290 12.91 26.35 -10.79
C ALA A 290 13.15 27.86 -11.01
N LEU A 291 13.58 28.59 -9.98
CA LEU A 291 13.76 30.04 -10.03
C LEU A 291 14.92 30.50 -10.94
N ASN A 292 15.95 29.69 -11.09
CA ASN A 292 17.14 29.97 -11.91
C ASN A 292 17.03 29.49 -13.35
N THR A 293 15.87 29.02 -13.80
CA THR A 293 15.64 28.61 -15.19
C THR A 293 15.27 29.79 -16.07
N ALA A 294 15.55 29.66 -17.38
CA ALA A 294 15.03 30.59 -18.37
C ALA A 294 13.47 30.58 -18.35
N GLU A 295 12.85 31.72 -18.69
CA GLU A 295 11.40 31.90 -18.63
C GLU A 295 10.62 30.79 -19.36
N GLN A 296 11.08 30.36 -20.52
CA GLN A 296 10.48 29.28 -21.29
C GLN A 296 10.56 27.92 -20.57
N SER A 297 11.65 27.65 -19.88
CA SER A 297 11.81 26.41 -19.08
C SER A 297 10.99 26.47 -17.80
N MET A 298 10.81 27.63 -17.19
CA MET A 298 9.93 27.83 -16.05
C MET A 298 8.47 27.48 -16.40
N ALA A 299 7.98 27.83 -17.57
CA ALA A 299 6.65 27.45 -18.04
C ALA A 299 6.48 25.92 -18.09
N SER A 300 7.53 25.18 -18.49
CA SER A 300 7.52 23.71 -18.51
C SER A 300 7.53 23.10 -17.10
N VAL A 301 8.31 23.67 -16.17
CA VAL A 301 8.32 23.26 -14.75
C VAL A 301 6.94 23.47 -14.13
N MET A 302 6.35 24.63 -14.35
CA MET A 302 5.03 25.01 -13.86
C MET A 302 3.94 24.09 -14.43
N SER A 303 3.94 23.86 -15.73
CA SER A 303 3.00 22.94 -16.39
C SER A 303 3.11 21.52 -15.84
N THR A 304 4.32 21.07 -15.54
CA THR A 304 4.57 19.77 -14.92
C THR A 304 3.95 19.71 -13.52
N ALA A 305 4.22 20.69 -12.66
CA ALA A 305 3.67 20.75 -11.30
C ALA A 305 2.13 20.84 -11.31
N LEU A 306 1.55 21.75 -12.09
CA LEU A 306 0.10 21.92 -12.18
C LEU A 306 -0.61 20.70 -12.75
N SER A 307 -0.03 20.04 -13.76
CA SER A 307 -0.58 18.80 -14.32
C SER A 307 -0.71 17.70 -13.27
N ARG A 308 0.24 17.61 -12.34
CA ARG A 308 0.17 16.65 -11.23
C ARG A 308 -0.82 17.03 -10.15
N LEU A 309 -0.90 18.33 -9.85
CA LEU A 309 -1.82 18.85 -8.86
C LEU A 309 -3.28 18.86 -9.35
N ASN A 310 -3.49 18.87 -10.67
CA ASN A 310 -4.84 18.88 -11.26
C ASN A 310 -5.69 17.67 -10.83
N ALA A 311 -5.05 16.56 -10.47
CA ALA A 311 -5.74 15.37 -9.96
C ALA A 311 -6.44 15.61 -8.60
N PHE A 312 -6.10 16.69 -7.88
CA PHE A 312 -6.71 17.06 -6.59
C PHE A 312 -7.86 18.08 -6.75
N LEU A 313 -8.06 18.62 -7.95
CA LEU A 313 -9.04 19.67 -8.23
C LEU A 313 -10.39 19.07 -8.62
N ASP A 314 -10.93 18.31 -7.74
CA ASP A 314 -12.27 17.78 -7.83
C ASP A 314 -13.04 18.28 -6.61
N SER A 315 -14.16 18.98 -6.82
CA SER A 315 -14.93 19.59 -5.74
C SER A 315 -15.41 18.58 -4.69
N GLU A 316 -15.55 17.31 -5.07
CA GLU A 316 -15.88 16.25 -4.12
C GLU A 316 -14.63 15.83 -3.31
N LEU A 317 -13.46 15.71 -3.95
CA LEU A 317 -12.21 15.41 -3.26
C LEU A 317 -11.75 16.54 -2.34
N GLU A 318 -12.04 17.79 -2.67
CA GLU A 318 -11.78 18.95 -1.80
C GLU A 318 -12.47 18.82 -0.44
N GLN A 319 -13.62 18.11 -0.37
CA GLN A 319 -14.30 17.82 0.91
C GLN A 319 -13.45 16.92 1.83
N ILE A 320 -12.55 16.12 1.30
CA ILE A 320 -11.61 15.31 2.08
C ILE A 320 -10.34 16.11 2.38
N LEU A 321 -9.81 16.81 1.37
CA LEU A 321 -8.46 17.36 1.38
C LEU A 321 -8.31 18.69 2.09
N CYS A 322 -9.40 19.48 2.19
CA CYS A 322 -9.38 20.81 2.78
C CYS A 322 -9.73 20.82 4.28
N PHE A 323 -10.09 19.67 4.85
CA PHE A 323 -10.42 19.56 6.26
C PHE A 323 -9.31 18.86 7.04
N ASP A 324 -9.27 19.09 8.34
CA ASP A 324 -8.31 18.47 9.23
C ASP A 324 -8.37 16.95 9.17
N THR A 325 -7.21 16.33 9.37
CA THR A 325 -7.07 14.88 9.35
C THR A 325 -7.70 14.27 10.59
N GLU A 326 -8.71 13.43 10.41
CA GLU A 326 -9.32 12.64 11.49
C GLU A 326 -8.60 11.31 11.72
N ILE A 327 -7.66 10.94 10.84
CA ILE A 327 -6.79 9.78 11.01
C ILE A 327 -5.61 10.19 11.90
N ASP A 328 -5.65 9.75 13.14
CA ASP A 328 -4.60 9.98 14.14
C ASP A 328 -3.80 8.69 14.37
N ALA A 329 -2.52 8.72 14.04
CA ALA A 329 -1.64 7.57 14.15
C ALA A 329 -1.38 7.15 15.61
N GLU A 330 -1.32 8.11 16.55
CA GLU A 330 -1.12 7.82 17.96
C GLU A 330 -2.33 7.10 18.52
N ARG A 331 -3.53 7.59 18.22
CA ARG A 331 -4.79 6.91 18.57
C ARG A 331 -4.90 5.54 17.91
N PHE A 332 -4.54 5.44 16.62
CA PHE A 332 -4.53 4.17 15.88
C PHE A 332 -3.61 3.13 16.53
N CYS A 333 -2.46 3.52 17.05
CA CYS A 333 -1.50 2.62 17.67
C CYS A 333 -1.84 2.25 19.12
N ASN A 334 -2.49 3.14 19.87
CA ASN A 334 -2.69 2.99 21.31
C ASN A 334 -4.13 2.59 21.69
N GLU A 335 -5.10 2.83 20.81
CA GLU A 335 -6.51 2.50 21.01
C GLU A 335 -7.00 1.55 19.94
N LYS A 336 -8.11 0.84 20.21
CA LYS A 336 -8.77 0.00 19.21
C LYS A 336 -9.30 0.87 18.08
N SER A 337 -8.67 0.83 16.92
CA SER A 337 -9.01 1.68 15.78
C SER A 337 -9.10 0.88 14.48
N ALA A 338 -10.07 1.22 13.65
CA ALA A 338 -10.22 0.66 12.31
C ALA A 338 -10.34 1.79 11.28
N ILE A 339 -9.46 1.76 10.29
CA ILE A 339 -9.43 2.72 9.19
C ILE A 339 -9.85 2.00 7.90
N PHE A 340 -10.88 2.50 7.23
CA PHE A 340 -11.35 1.98 5.95
C PHE A 340 -11.05 2.99 4.85
N LEU A 341 -10.31 2.56 3.83
CA LEU A 341 -9.99 3.35 2.64
C LEU A 341 -10.80 2.80 1.47
N VAL A 342 -11.92 3.45 1.17
CA VAL A 342 -12.82 3.04 0.08
C VAL A 342 -12.38 3.66 -1.23
N MET A 343 -12.08 2.80 -2.22
CA MET A 343 -11.53 3.19 -3.52
C MET A 343 -12.53 2.89 -4.63
N PRO A 344 -12.96 3.88 -5.45
CA PRO A 344 -13.88 3.62 -6.56
C PRO A 344 -13.16 2.90 -7.71
N GLU A 345 -13.58 1.69 -8.08
CA GLU A 345 -13.02 0.97 -9.24
C GLU A 345 -13.18 1.76 -10.55
N GLU A 346 -14.24 2.54 -10.64
CA GLU A 346 -14.60 3.40 -11.78
C GLU A 346 -13.69 4.63 -11.95
N ASN A 347 -12.98 5.06 -10.89
CA ASN A 347 -12.09 6.21 -10.94
C ASN A 347 -10.68 5.89 -10.38
N PRO A 348 -9.85 5.13 -11.09
CA PRO A 348 -8.52 4.74 -10.62
C PRO A 348 -7.54 5.91 -10.51
N ASN A 349 -7.87 7.08 -11.09
CA ASN A 349 -7.03 8.27 -11.02
C ASN A 349 -6.89 8.81 -9.58
N THR A 350 -7.81 8.46 -8.68
CA THR A 350 -7.76 8.89 -7.27
C THR A 350 -6.94 7.95 -6.38
N PHE A 351 -6.53 6.79 -6.88
CA PHE A 351 -5.82 5.77 -6.08
C PHE A 351 -4.45 6.22 -5.56
N PHE A 352 -3.84 7.23 -6.20
CA PHE A 352 -2.59 7.80 -5.68
C PHE A 352 -2.79 8.44 -4.29
N MET A 353 -3.98 8.97 -3.96
CA MET A 353 -4.29 9.49 -2.63
C MET A 353 -4.20 8.39 -1.58
N ILE A 354 -4.72 7.20 -1.87
CA ILE A 354 -4.63 6.05 -0.98
C ILE A 354 -3.17 5.68 -0.72
N SER A 355 -2.34 5.69 -1.77
CA SER A 355 -0.91 5.45 -1.62
C SER A 355 -0.22 6.51 -0.76
N LEU A 356 -0.62 7.78 -0.87
CA LEU A 356 -0.13 8.87 -0.01
C LEU A 356 -0.55 8.66 1.45
N ILE A 357 -1.82 8.36 1.70
CA ILE A 357 -2.37 8.14 3.04
C ILE A 357 -1.66 6.96 3.71
N ILE A 358 -1.52 5.82 3.02
CA ILE A 358 -0.82 4.64 3.54
C ILE A 358 0.64 4.98 3.89
N GLN A 359 1.35 5.70 3.02
CA GLN A 359 2.73 6.08 3.27
C GLN A 359 2.87 7.08 4.43
N GLN A 360 1.94 8.02 4.55
CA GLN A 360 1.91 9.00 5.61
C GLN A 360 1.65 8.32 6.95
N LEU A 361 0.58 7.54 7.06
CA LEU A 361 0.23 6.80 8.28
C LEU A 361 1.35 5.83 8.69
N TYR A 362 1.96 5.12 7.73
CA TYR A 362 3.11 4.26 8.01
C TYR A 362 4.26 5.02 8.70
N ARG A 363 4.61 6.22 8.22
CA ARG A 363 5.70 7.01 8.82
C ARG A 363 5.35 7.52 10.21
N GLU A 364 4.11 7.91 10.42
CA GLU A 364 3.62 8.31 11.74
C GLU A 364 3.66 7.15 12.72
N ILE A 365 3.20 5.96 12.29
CA ILE A 365 3.27 4.72 13.10
C ILE A 365 4.71 4.40 13.49
N LEU A 366 5.68 4.57 12.58
CA LEU A 366 7.10 4.38 12.93
C LEU A 366 7.56 5.37 14.01
N SER A 367 7.14 6.64 13.93
CA SER A 367 7.45 7.63 14.95
C SER A 367 6.87 7.26 16.31
N VAL A 368 5.60 6.82 16.35
CA VAL A 368 4.96 6.32 17.59
C VAL A 368 5.69 5.09 18.13
N ALA A 369 6.10 4.16 17.27
CA ALA A 369 6.86 2.99 17.71
C ALA A 369 8.22 3.37 18.32
N ASP A 370 8.93 4.31 17.68
CA ASP A 370 10.23 4.78 18.17
C ASP A 370 10.10 5.49 19.53
N GLU A 371 9.05 6.28 19.76
CA GLU A 371 8.70 6.88 21.05
C GLU A 371 8.34 5.84 22.13
N ASN A 372 7.81 4.69 21.72
CA ASN A 372 7.50 3.55 22.60
C ASN A 372 8.67 2.53 22.74
N GLY A 373 9.91 2.94 22.52
CA GLY A 373 11.07 2.07 22.68
C GLY A 373 11.30 1.09 21.53
N GLY A 374 10.84 1.45 20.32
CA GLY A 374 11.09 0.71 19.08
C GLY A 374 9.99 -0.28 18.70
N LYS A 375 8.92 -0.45 19.50
CA LYS A 375 7.81 -1.35 19.20
C LYS A 375 6.47 -0.74 19.60
N LEU A 376 5.42 -1.03 18.83
CA LEU A 376 4.06 -0.69 19.19
C LEU A 376 3.61 -1.53 20.40
N LYS A 377 2.82 -0.94 21.29
CA LYS A 377 2.20 -1.63 22.42
C LYS A 377 1.16 -2.64 21.92
N ASN A 378 0.33 -2.21 20.99
CA ASN A 378 -0.68 -3.02 20.33
C ASN A 378 -0.21 -3.37 18.90
N ARG A 379 -0.53 -4.58 18.42
CA ARG A 379 -0.23 -4.96 17.05
C ARG A 379 -1.18 -4.22 16.09
N CYS A 380 -0.63 -3.68 15.01
CA CYS A 380 -1.39 -3.06 13.93
C CYS A 380 -1.25 -3.87 12.64
N VAL A 381 -2.30 -3.88 11.83
CA VAL A 381 -2.28 -4.60 10.54
C VAL A 381 -2.86 -3.76 9.41
N PHE A 382 -2.20 -3.76 8.25
CA PHE A 382 -2.70 -3.18 7.01
C PHE A 382 -3.16 -4.29 6.08
N PHE A 383 -4.46 -4.45 5.92
CA PHE A 383 -5.07 -5.32 4.93
C PHE A 383 -5.21 -4.54 3.62
N CYS A 384 -4.29 -4.75 2.69
CA CYS A 384 -4.27 -4.03 1.43
C CYS A 384 -4.97 -4.87 0.34
N ASP A 385 -6.31 -4.84 0.30
CA ASP A 385 -7.08 -5.50 -0.76
C ASP A 385 -6.83 -4.81 -2.10
N GLU A 386 -6.81 -5.59 -3.17
CA GLU A 386 -6.46 -5.15 -4.53
C GLU A 386 -5.15 -4.33 -4.57
N PHE A 387 -4.15 -4.71 -3.76
CA PHE A 387 -2.87 -4.01 -3.66
C PHE A 387 -2.21 -3.77 -5.02
N GLY A 388 -2.40 -4.69 -5.96
CA GLY A 388 -1.86 -4.59 -7.32
C GLY A 388 -2.49 -3.51 -8.20
N THR A 389 -3.57 -2.86 -7.76
CA THR A 389 -4.20 -1.72 -8.46
C THR A 389 -3.68 -0.37 -7.98
N LEU A 390 -3.07 -0.33 -6.80
CA LEU A 390 -2.48 0.89 -6.26
C LEU A 390 -1.32 1.38 -7.14
N PRO A 391 -1.14 2.69 -7.28
CA PRO A 391 0.06 3.25 -7.85
C PRO A 391 1.30 2.82 -7.09
N LYS A 392 2.45 2.86 -7.77
CA LYS A 392 3.73 2.47 -7.19
C LYS A 392 4.00 3.22 -5.87
N ILE A 393 4.20 2.45 -4.81
CA ILE A 393 4.60 2.95 -3.50
C ILE A 393 6.13 2.97 -3.46
N GLU A 394 6.75 4.14 -3.54
CA GLU A 394 8.21 4.29 -3.66
C GLU A 394 8.96 3.70 -2.45
N SER A 395 8.39 3.82 -1.25
CA SER A 395 8.98 3.32 -0.02
C SER A 395 8.54 1.90 0.36
N ALA A 396 7.89 1.15 -0.53
CA ALA A 396 7.33 -0.17 -0.21
C ALA A 396 8.37 -1.14 0.36
N GLU A 397 9.59 -1.16 -0.19
CA GLU A 397 10.67 -2.01 0.32
C GLU A 397 11.00 -1.70 1.78
N MET A 398 11.14 -0.41 2.12
CA MET A 398 11.38 0.02 3.50
C MET A 398 10.17 -0.24 4.39
N MET A 399 8.95 -0.09 3.87
CA MET A 399 7.74 -0.39 4.62
C MET A 399 7.72 -1.85 5.07
N PHE A 400 8.00 -2.79 4.18
CA PHE A 400 8.04 -4.21 4.53
C PHE A 400 9.23 -4.58 5.43
N SER A 401 10.39 -3.99 5.26
CA SER A 401 11.55 -4.33 6.09
C SER A 401 11.48 -3.73 7.50
N ALA A 402 11.07 -2.47 7.64
CA ALA A 402 11.11 -1.76 8.92
C ALA A 402 9.88 -2.00 9.80
N SER A 403 8.69 -2.23 9.23
CA SER A 403 7.45 -2.38 9.99
C SER A 403 7.38 -3.66 10.82
N ARG A 404 8.01 -4.74 10.36
CA ARG A 404 8.04 -6.03 11.04
C ARG A 404 8.52 -5.91 12.49
N SER A 405 9.71 -5.34 12.70
CA SER A 405 10.29 -5.21 14.05
C SER A 405 9.47 -4.31 14.98
N ARG A 406 8.54 -3.54 14.44
CA ARG A 406 7.69 -2.59 15.15
C ARG A 406 6.28 -3.08 15.43
N ARG A 407 5.95 -4.35 15.15
CA ARG A 407 4.61 -4.95 15.27
C ARG A 407 3.57 -4.35 14.32
N LEU A 408 3.99 -3.79 13.19
CA LEU A 408 3.08 -3.42 12.11
C LEU A 408 3.15 -4.50 11.02
N GLN A 409 2.06 -5.23 10.83
CA GLN A 409 1.92 -6.23 9.79
C GLN A 409 1.33 -5.59 8.52
N ILE A 410 1.87 -5.92 7.36
CA ILE A 410 1.33 -5.50 6.06
C ILE A 410 0.96 -6.75 5.29
N VAL A 411 -0.27 -6.78 4.79
CA VAL A 411 -0.86 -7.92 4.11
C VAL A 411 -1.35 -7.50 2.73
N PRO A 412 -0.48 -7.55 1.70
CA PRO A 412 -0.91 -7.35 0.33
C PRO A 412 -1.82 -8.50 -0.11
N ILE A 413 -2.96 -8.15 -0.73
CA ILE A 413 -3.89 -9.10 -1.33
C ILE A 413 -3.89 -8.83 -2.84
N ILE A 414 -3.48 -9.82 -3.62
CA ILE A 414 -3.30 -9.70 -5.07
C ILE A 414 -3.97 -10.84 -5.83
N GLN A 415 -4.22 -10.63 -7.11
CA GLN A 415 -4.77 -11.66 -7.99
C GLN A 415 -3.66 -12.46 -8.69
N SER A 416 -2.49 -11.85 -8.92
CA SER A 416 -1.35 -12.49 -9.56
C SER A 416 -0.04 -11.78 -9.22
N PHE A 417 1.09 -12.48 -9.34
CA PHE A 417 2.42 -11.87 -9.19
C PHE A 417 2.72 -10.75 -10.19
N ALA A 418 2.08 -10.77 -11.38
CA ALA A 418 2.25 -9.72 -12.37
C ALA A 418 1.74 -8.36 -11.84
N GLN A 419 0.68 -8.35 -11.04
CA GLN A 419 0.17 -7.14 -10.39
C GLN A 419 1.18 -6.56 -9.38
N LEU A 420 1.86 -7.43 -8.62
CA LEU A 420 2.86 -7.00 -7.65
C LEU A 420 4.02 -6.25 -8.32
N LYS A 421 4.42 -6.66 -9.54
CA LYS A 421 5.46 -5.99 -10.32
C LYS A 421 5.07 -4.59 -10.79
N ARG A 422 3.79 -4.27 -10.87
CA ARG A 422 3.30 -2.91 -11.21
C ARG A 422 3.37 -1.96 -10.02
N THR A 423 3.03 -2.43 -8.84
CA THR A 423 2.90 -1.62 -7.63
C THR A 423 4.23 -1.45 -6.88
N MET A 424 5.15 -2.38 -7.06
CA MET A 424 6.43 -2.39 -6.36
C MET A 424 7.62 -2.40 -7.32
N VAL A 425 8.75 -1.83 -6.88
CA VAL A 425 10.04 -1.94 -7.60
C VAL A 425 10.46 -3.42 -7.66
N ARG A 426 11.10 -3.86 -8.76
CA ARG A 426 11.57 -5.25 -8.93
C ARG A 426 12.35 -5.79 -7.73
N LYS A 427 13.16 -4.95 -7.06
CA LYS A 427 13.89 -5.31 -5.83
C LYS A 427 12.94 -5.63 -4.68
N ALA A 428 11.89 -4.83 -4.47
CA ALA A 428 10.91 -5.05 -3.41
C ALA A 428 10.07 -6.30 -3.66
N VAL A 429 9.73 -6.60 -4.90
CA VAL A 429 9.08 -7.88 -5.29
C VAL A 429 9.99 -9.06 -4.99
N ARG A 430 11.27 -8.99 -5.33
CA ARG A 430 12.26 -10.02 -4.97
C ARG A 430 12.38 -10.17 -3.46
N LEU A 431 12.43 -9.08 -2.72
CA LEU A 431 12.48 -9.13 -1.26
C LEU A 431 11.24 -9.83 -0.70
N LEU A 432 10.03 -9.47 -1.14
CA LEU A 432 8.78 -10.15 -0.77
C LEU A 432 8.79 -11.64 -1.10
N LEU A 433 9.44 -12.05 -2.19
CA LEU A 433 9.51 -13.43 -2.62
C LEU A 433 10.69 -14.21 -2.02
N ILE A 434 11.85 -13.56 -1.77
CA ILE A 434 13.07 -14.17 -1.24
C ILE A 434 13.03 -14.30 0.28
N ILE A 435 12.40 -13.36 0.98
CA ILE A 435 12.22 -13.42 2.45
C ILE A 435 11.28 -14.58 2.85
N HIS A 436 10.87 -15.36 1.87
CA HIS A 436 10.03 -16.55 2.00
C HIS A 436 10.57 -17.63 2.92
N ASN A 437 11.85 -17.62 3.28
CA ASN A 437 12.43 -18.69 4.11
C ASN A 437 12.20 -18.56 5.62
N SER A 438 11.68 -17.44 6.14
CA SER A 438 11.36 -17.31 7.57
C SER A 438 10.50 -16.11 7.98
N GLN A 439 9.99 -15.30 7.03
CA GLN A 439 9.41 -14.00 7.36
C GLN A 439 8.01 -13.69 6.81
N TYR A 440 7.40 -14.56 5.98
CA TYR A 440 6.06 -14.36 5.42
C TYR A 440 5.25 -15.64 5.42
N SER A 441 4.01 -15.56 5.88
CA SER A 441 3.00 -16.58 5.62
C SER A 441 2.34 -16.30 4.28
N VAL A 442 2.42 -17.23 3.32
CA VAL A 442 1.68 -17.15 2.06
C VAL A 442 0.41 -17.96 2.18
N VAL A 443 -0.71 -17.29 2.16
CA VAL A 443 -2.01 -17.94 2.12
C VAL A 443 -2.45 -18.06 0.67
N LEU A 444 -2.50 -19.30 0.17
CA LEU A 444 -2.93 -19.60 -1.20
C LEU A 444 -4.35 -20.15 -1.16
N LEU A 445 -5.31 -19.36 -1.64
CA LEU A 445 -6.65 -19.89 -1.93
C LEU A 445 -6.68 -20.37 -3.38
N GLN A 446 -6.68 -21.70 -3.59
CA GLN A 446 -6.60 -22.24 -4.96
C GLN A 446 -7.30 -23.56 -5.21
N THR A 447 -7.72 -23.72 -6.48
CA THR A 447 -7.96 -25.00 -7.10
C THR A 447 -6.63 -25.68 -7.44
N ALA A 448 -6.55 -27.01 -7.31
CA ALA A 448 -5.33 -27.82 -7.38
C ALA A 448 -4.40 -27.57 -8.61
N ALA A 449 -4.93 -27.10 -9.75
CA ALA A 449 -4.14 -26.83 -10.94
C ALA A 449 -3.24 -25.59 -10.84
N ARG A 450 -3.60 -24.61 -10.00
CA ARG A 450 -2.82 -23.37 -9.81
C ARG A 450 -1.76 -23.48 -8.70
N GLN A 451 -1.90 -24.42 -7.78
CA GLN A 451 -0.85 -24.75 -6.78
C GLN A 451 0.47 -25.11 -7.47
N MET A 452 0.40 -25.88 -8.56
CA MET A 452 1.56 -26.30 -9.33
C MET A 452 2.28 -25.15 -10.06
N TYR A 453 1.52 -24.11 -10.47
CA TYR A 453 2.10 -22.92 -11.11
C TYR A 453 2.86 -22.04 -10.12
N CYS A 454 2.32 -21.82 -8.94
CA CYS A 454 2.99 -21.05 -7.88
C CYS A 454 4.23 -21.75 -7.36
N GLN A 455 4.21 -23.08 -7.19
CA GLN A 455 5.39 -23.87 -6.80
C GLN A 455 6.52 -23.77 -7.85
N LYS A 456 6.17 -23.82 -9.15
CA LYS A 456 7.16 -23.67 -10.23
C LYS A 456 7.74 -22.27 -10.31
N HIS A 457 6.95 -21.20 -10.10
CA HIS A 457 7.45 -19.83 -10.12
C HIS A 457 8.32 -19.51 -8.90
N LEU A 458 7.94 -19.99 -7.72
CA LEU A 458 8.75 -19.84 -6.51
C LEU A 458 10.07 -20.60 -6.60
N ALA A 459 10.08 -21.79 -7.20
CA ALA A 459 11.30 -22.56 -7.41
C ALA A 459 12.22 -21.98 -8.51
N ALA A 460 11.65 -21.36 -9.55
CA ALA A 460 12.43 -20.76 -10.64
C ALA A 460 13.06 -19.41 -10.28
N GLU A 461 12.59 -18.73 -9.23
CA GLU A 461 13.20 -17.47 -8.74
C GLU A 461 14.24 -17.72 -7.61
N GLN A 462 14.36 -18.96 -7.14
CA GLN A 462 15.41 -19.40 -6.18
C GLN A 462 16.66 -19.98 -6.85
N SER A 463 16.60 -20.25 -8.15
CA SER A 463 17.73 -20.64 -9.00
C SER A 463 18.25 -19.41 -9.78
#